data_ca84b827c6ee57f2746c9d86117644af
#
_entry.id   ca84b827c6ee57f2746c9d86117644af
#
_cell.length_a   1.000
_cell.length_b   1.000
_cell.length_c   1.000
_cell.angle_alpha   90.00
_cell.angle_beta   90.00
_cell.angle_gamma   90.00
#
_symmetry.space_group_name_H-M   'P 1'
#
loop_
_entity.id
_entity.type
_entity.pdbx_description
1 polymer ?
#
loop_
_entity_poly.entity_id
_entity_poly.type
_entity_poly.pdbx_seq_one_letter_code
_entity_poly.pdbx_strand_id
1 'polypeptide(L)'
;MRIHYISALFMIDLTAEELKQYFSDDIFKRISETADELGLECYVVGGYVRDIFLQRPSKDIDVVVVGSGIAMAEALGKRLGRGAHVSVFKNFGTAQLKYYGTEVEFVGARKESYTHDSRKPIVEDGTLEDDQNRRDFTINALAVCLNRVRYGELVDPFGGIGDLKEKTIRTPLDPDITFSDDPLRMMRCVRFATQLGFYIDDETFDSLERNRERISIISKERIADELNKIILSPIPSKGFICLLYTSDA
;
A
#
# COMPACT_ATOMS: atom_id res chain seq x y z
N MET A 1 -31.32 11.07 17.70
CA MET A 1 -29.89 11.08 17.40
C MET A 1 -29.46 9.62 17.20
N ARG A 2 -29.38 9.14 15.93
CA ARG A 2 -28.97 7.75 15.66
C ARG A 2 -27.45 7.71 15.74
N ILE A 3 -26.92 7.13 16.79
CA ILE A 3 -25.52 6.74 16.88
C ILE A 3 -25.34 5.66 15.83
N HIS A 4 -24.68 6.00 14.71
CA HIS A 4 -24.24 5.00 13.76
C HIS A 4 -23.19 4.16 14.48
N TYR A 5 -23.53 2.93 14.81
CA TYR A 5 -22.58 1.91 15.21
C TYR A 5 -21.52 1.84 14.12
N ILE A 6 -20.29 2.24 14.45
CA ILE A 6 -19.12 1.95 13.63
C ILE A 6 -19.11 0.43 13.55
N SER A 7 -19.39 -0.10 12.36
CA SER A 7 -19.26 -1.53 12.13
C SER A 7 -17.84 -1.91 12.52
N ALA A 8 -17.70 -2.72 13.57
CA ALA A 8 -16.40 -3.24 13.95
C ALA A 8 -15.80 -3.88 12.68
N LEU A 9 -14.62 -3.41 12.28
CA LEU A 9 -13.89 -4.03 11.19
C LEU A 9 -13.56 -5.46 11.61
N PHE A 10 -14.28 -6.43 11.04
CA PHE A 10 -14.01 -7.84 11.24
C PHE A 10 -13.05 -8.27 10.15
N MET A 11 -11.88 -8.71 10.56
CA MET A 11 -11.01 -9.45 9.67
C MET A 11 -11.57 -10.83 9.40
N ILE A 12 -11.50 -11.28 8.15
CA ILE A 12 -11.84 -12.65 7.76
C ILE A 12 -10.58 -13.48 7.57
N ASP A 13 -10.61 -14.71 8.03
CA ASP A 13 -9.62 -15.71 7.64
C ASP A 13 -10.03 -16.30 6.29
N LEU A 14 -9.12 -16.23 5.32
CA LEU A 14 -9.34 -16.76 3.98
C LEU A 14 -8.40 -17.93 3.73
N THR A 15 -8.95 -19.02 3.22
CA THR A 15 -8.17 -20.07 2.58
C THR A 15 -7.58 -19.56 1.26
N ALA A 16 -6.56 -20.23 0.75
CA ALA A 16 -5.96 -19.87 -0.54
C ALA A 16 -6.99 -19.88 -1.68
N GLU A 17 -7.95 -20.83 -1.67
CA GLU A 17 -8.99 -20.91 -2.69
C GLU A 17 -10.02 -19.78 -2.58
N GLU A 18 -10.38 -19.36 -1.36
CA GLU A 18 -11.26 -18.22 -1.15
C GLU A 18 -10.58 -16.92 -1.57
N LEU A 19 -9.30 -16.74 -1.28
CA LEU A 19 -8.54 -15.56 -1.70
C LEU A 19 -8.49 -15.46 -3.24
N LYS A 20 -8.31 -16.56 -3.96
CA LYS A 20 -8.34 -16.58 -5.43
C LYS A 20 -9.65 -16.06 -6.02
N GLN A 21 -10.79 -16.23 -5.34
CA GLN A 21 -12.08 -15.77 -5.82
C GLN A 21 -12.15 -14.24 -5.94
N TYR A 22 -11.42 -13.51 -5.09
CA TYR A 22 -11.33 -12.04 -5.18
C TYR A 22 -10.59 -11.56 -6.43
N PHE A 23 -9.85 -12.44 -7.09
CA PHE A 23 -9.12 -12.17 -8.33
C PHE A 23 -9.75 -12.87 -9.55
N SER A 24 -11.03 -13.24 -9.47
CA SER A 24 -11.75 -13.94 -10.56
C SER A 24 -12.18 -13.05 -11.71
N ASP A 25 -12.20 -11.72 -11.53
CA ASP A 25 -12.57 -10.75 -12.54
C ASP A 25 -11.68 -10.84 -13.79
N ASP A 26 -12.27 -10.57 -14.97
CA ASP A 26 -11.58 -10.68 -16.27
C ASP A 26 -10.29 -9.85 -16.32
N ILE A 27 -10.28 -8.69 -15.67
CA ILE A 27 -9.08 -7.84 -15.67
C ILE A 27 -7.86 -8.55 -15.07
N PHE A 28 -8.00 -9.26 -13.94
CA PHE A 28 -6.91 -9.98 -13.31
C PHE A 28 -6.42 -11.15 -14.17
N LYS A 29 -7.33 -11.86 -14.86
CA LYS A 29 -6.97 -12.91 -15.81
C LYS A 29 -6.17 -12.36 -16.99
N ARG A 30 -6.58 -11.19 -17.52
CA ARG A 30 -5.86 -10.52 -18.62
C ARG A 30 -4.47 -10.02 -18.16
N ILE A 31 -4.37 -9.52 -16.92
CA ILE A 31 -3.08 -9.15 -16.32
C ILE A 31 -2.19 -10.39 -16.25
N SER A 32 -2.70 -11.50 -15.68
CA SER A 32 -1.98 -12.76 -15.55
C SER A 32 -1.42 -13.27 -16.90
N GLU A 33 -2.30 -13.37 -17.89
CA GLU A 33 -1.92 -13.82 -19.25
C GLU A 33 -0.85 -12.92 -19.89
N THR A 34 -0.99 -11.61 -19.73
CA THR A 34 -0.03 -10.65 -20.29
C THR A 34 1.32 -10.73 -19.57
N ALA A 35 1.33 -10.85 -18.24
CA ALA A 35 2.54 -11.00 -17.46
C ALA A 35 3.29 -12.28 -17.81
N ASP A 36 2.57 -13.42 -17.94
CA ASP A 36 3.18 -14.70 -18.32
C ASP A 36 3.75 -14.65 -19.75
N GLU A 37 3.08 -14.01 -20.71
CA GLU A 37 3.57 -13.82 -22.08
C GLU A 37 4.85 -12.97 -22.15
N LEU A 38 4.94 -11.97 -21.26
CA LEU A 38 6.13 -11.11 -21.16
C LEU A 38 7.24 -11.71 -20.30
N GLY A 39 6.99 -12.84 -19.62
CA GLY A 39 7.93 -13.44 -18.68
C GLY A 39 8.20 -12.57 -17.45
N LEU A 40 7.21 -11.77 -17.00
CA LEU A 40 7.32 -10.86 -15.87
C LEU A 40 6.58 -11.43 -14.66
N GLU A 41 7.18 -11.31 -13.47
CA GLU A 41 6.46 -11.56 -12.22
C GLU A 41 5.55 -10.37 -11.91
N CYS A 42 4.30 -10.65 -11.48
CA CYS A 42 3.27 -9.65 -11.32
C CYS A 42 2.42 -9.91 -10.07
N TYR A 43 2.20 -8.87 -9.27
CA TYR A 43 1.54 -8.97 -7.97
C TYR A 43 0.57 -7.82 -7.74
N VAL A 44 -0.65 -8.11 -7.26
CA VAL A 44 -1.48 -7.08 -6.63
C VAL A 44 -0.96 -6.84 -5.23
N VAL A 45 -0.85 -5.58 -4.81
CA VAL A 45 -0.17 -5.23 -3.56
C VAL A 45 -0.93 -4.19 -2.73
N GLY A 46 -0.55 -4.08 -1.46
CA GLY A 46 -0.88 -2.93 -0.63
C GLY A 46 -2.33 -2.85 -0.16
N GLY A 47 -2.92 -1.67 -0.29
CA GLY A 47 -4.23 -1.35 0.25
C GLY A 47 -5.36 -2.25 -0.25
N TYR A 48 -5.32 -2.63 -1.54
CA TYR A 48 -6.31 -3.53 -2.13
C TYR A 48 -6.31 -4.90 -1.45
N VAL A 49 -5.12 -5.51 -1.29
CA VAL A 49 -4.99 -6.82 -0.62
C VAL A 49 -5.42 -6.74 0.85
N ARG A 50 -4.95 -5.73 1.59
CA ARG A 50 -5.37 -5.48 2.96
C ARG A 50 -6.89 -5.39 3.10
N ASP A 51 -7.53 -4.62 2.21
CA ASP A 51 -8.96 -4.32 2.31
C ASP A 51 -9.84 -5.53 1.96
N ILE A 52 -9.34 -6.52 1.20
CA ILE A 52 -9.97 -7.84 1.04
C ILE A 52 -10.15 -8.50 2.42
N PHE A 53 -9.07 -8.61 3.21
CA PHE A 53 -9.13 -9.24 4.54
C PHE A 53 -9.97 -8.45 5.54
N LEU A 54 -10.07 -7.13 5.37
CA LEU A 54 -10.89 -6.25 6.20
C LEU A 54 -12.33 -6.12 5.70
N GLN A 55 -12.70 -6.81 4.63
CA GLN A 55 -14.02 -6.71 3.97
C GLN A 55 -14.42 -5.26 3.66
N ARG A 56 -13.46 -4.46 3.24
CA ARG A 56 -13.66 -3.08 2.83
C ARG A 56 -13.69 -2.97 1.31
N PRO A 57 -14.61 -2.19 0.76
CA PRO A 57 -14.57 -1.93 -0.67
C PRO A 57 -13.31 -1.14 -1.02
N SER A 58 -12.53 -1.66 -1.96
CA SER A 58 -11.38 -0.96 -2.55
C SER A 58 -11.53 -0.96 -4.07
N LYS A 59 -11.21 0.17 -4.69
CA LYS A 59 -11.22 0.33 -6.15
C LYS A 59 -9.82 0.59 -6.71
N ASP A 60 -8.89 0.97 -5.84
CA ASP A 60 -7.52 1.32 -6.24
C ASP A 60 -6.69 0.03 -6.31
N ILE A 61 -6.49 -0.46 -7.52
CA ILE A 61 -5.72 -1.70 -7.77
C ILE A 61 -4.30 -1.30 -8.12
N ASP A 62 -3.37 -1.57 -7.20
CA ASP A 62 -1.94 -1.38 -7.41
C ASP A 62 -1.30 -2.71 -7.80
N VAL A 63 -0.60 -2.72 -8.92
CA VAL A 63 0.10 -3.90 -9.44
C VAL A 63 1.59 -3.62 -9.52
N VAL A 64 2.37 -4.39 -8.78
CA VAL A 64 3.84 -4.40 -8.86
C VAL A 64 4.27 -5.44 -9.89
N VAL A 65 5.18 -5.04 -10.76
CA VAL A 65 5.78 -5.88 -11.80
C VAL A 65 7.29 -5.95 -11.56
N VAL A 66 7.85 -7.14 -11.46
CA VAL A 66 9.31 -7.30 -11.42
C VAL A 66 9.83 -7.08 -12.84
N GLY A 67 10.19 -5.83 -13.11
CA GLY A 67 10.52 -5.29 -14.43
C GLY A 67 9.73 -4.01 -14.72
N SER A 68 9.43 -3.75 -15.99
CA SER A 68 8.79 -2.50 -16.41
C SER A 68 7.27 -2.52 -16.26
N GLY A 69 6.73 -1.79 -15.28
CA GLY A 69 5.30 -1.55 -15.13
C GLY A 69 4.69 -0.83 -16.34
N ILE A 70 5.44 0.06 -16.97
CA ILE A 70 5.01 0.76 -18.19
C ILE A 70 4.83 -0.23 -19.35
N ALA A 71 5.82 -1.10 -19.60
CA ALA A 71 5.73 -2.11 -20.66
C ALA A 71 4.56 -3.07 -20.43
N MET A 72 4.33 -3.48 -19.18
CA MET A 72 3.20 -4.30 -18.80
C MET A 72 1.85 -3.62 -19.10
N ALA A 73 1.69 -2.36 -18.69
CA ALA A 73 0.45 -1.60 -18.93
C ALA A 73 0.18 -1.39 -20.43
N GLU A 74 1.23 -1.08 -21.22
CA GLU A 74 1.10 -0.88 -22.66
C GLU A 74 0.73 -2.19 -23.38
N ALA A 75 1.36 -3.32 -23.01
CA ALA A 75 1.03 -4.63 -23.58
C ALA A 75 -0.40 -5.05 -23.26
N LEU A 76 -0.82 -4.89 -21.99
CA LEU A 76 -2.18 -5.15 -21.56
C LEU A 76 -3.18 -4.25 -22.28
N GLY A 77 -2.90 -2.95 -22.42
CA GLY A 77 -3.75 -2.01 -23.14
C GLY A 77 -3.96 -2.40 -24.61
N LYS A 78 -2.90 -2.87 -25.30
CA LYS A 78 -2.99 -3.40 -26.66
C LYS A 78 -3.85 -4.65 -26.74
N ARG A 79 -3.70 -5.57 -25.77
CA ARG A 79 -4.49 -6.81 -25.68
C ARG A 79 -5.96 -6.56 -25.44
N LEU A 80 -6.31 -5.60 -24.57
CA LEU A 80 -7.68 -5.23 -24.27
C LEU A 80 -8.36 -4.46 -25.42
N GLY A 81 -7.59 -3.75 -26.23
CA GLY A 81 -8.07 -3.05 -27.42
C GLY A 81 -9.00 -1.89 -27.11
N ARG A 82 -10.15 -1.82 -27.80
CA ARG A 82 -11.10 -0.73 -27.64
C ARG A 82 -11.65 -0.67 -26.21
N GLY A 83 -11.63 0.52 -25.61
CA GLY A 83 -12.07 0.77 -24.23
C GLY A 83 -10.94 0.80 -23.21
N ALA A 84 -9.74 0.34 -23.56
CA ALA A 84 -8.56 0.50 -22.73
C ALA A 84 -7.87 1.84 -23.01
N HIS A 85 -7.55 2.57 -21.93
CA HIS A 85 -6.79 3.80 -21.99
C HIS A 85 -5.60 3.70 -21.05
N VAL A 86 -4.38 3.85 -21.59
CA VAL A 86 -3.12 3.79 -20.83
C VAL A 86 -2.52 5.18 -20.73
N SER A 87 -2.29 5.64 -19.50
CA SER A 87 -1.57 6.89 -19.19
C SER A 87 -0.21 6.54 -18.59
N VAL A 88 0.86 7.04 -19.19
CA VAL A 88 2.24 6.73 -18.77
C VAL A 88 2.84 7.92 -18.03
N PHE A 89 3.41 7.67 -16.85
CA PHE A 89 4.09 8.64 -16.00
C PHE A 89 5.59 8.32 -15.93
N LYS A 90 6.31 8.64 -17.01
CA LYS A 90 7.73 8.26 -17.20
C LYS A 90 8.64 8.67 -16.04
N ASN A 91 8.42 9.86 -15.48
CA ASN A 91 9.23 10.37 -14.36
C ASN A 91 9.09 9.54 -13.06
N PHE A 92 8.02 8.78 -12.95
CA PHE A 92 7.73 7.93 -11.79
C PHE A 92 7.90 6.44 -12.10
N GLY A 93 8.14 6.08 -13.36
CA GLY A 93 8.21 4.68 -13.79
C GLY A 93 6.88 3.93 -13.67
N THR A 94 5.74 4.65 -13.67
CA THR A 94 4.41 4.08 -13.47
C THR A 94 3.52 4.29 -14.69
N ALA A 95 2.48 3.47 -14.82
CA ALA A 95 1.42 3.65 -15.81
C ALA A 95 0.07 3.28 -15.21
N GLN A 96 -0.96 4.03 -15.58
CA GLN A 96 -2.34 3.77 -15.20
C GLN A 96 -3.11 3.24 -16.40
N LEU A 97 -3.83 2.15 -16.21
CA LEU A 97 -4.75 1.60 -17.19
C LEU A 97 -6.18 1.77 -16.69
N LYS A 98 -7.03 2.38 -17.54
CA LYS A 98 -8.48 2.48 -17.33
C LYS A 98 -9.19 1.58 -18.34
N TYR A 99 -10.08 0.74 -17.84
CA TYR A 99 -10.84 -0.20 -18.66
C TYR A 99 -12.21 -0.44 -18.07
N TYR A 100 -13.28 0.01 -18.77
CA TYR A 100 -14.69 -0.13 -18.36
C TYR A 100 -14.99 0.20 -16.89
N GLY A 101 -14.40 1.30 -16.38
CA GLY A 101 -14.61 1.76 -15.00
C GLY A 101 -13.68 1.14 -13.96
N THR A 102 -12.84 0.19 -14.35
CA THR A 102 -11.75 -0.32 -13.52
C THR A 102 -10.48 0.49 -13.81
N GLU A 103 -9.79 0.88 -12.75
CA GLU A 103 -8.49 1.55 -12.83
C GLU A 103 -7.43 0.68 -12.17
N VAL A 104 -6.32 0.47 -12.89
CA VAL A 104 -5.18 -0.30 -12.39
C VAL A 104 -3.91 0.53 -12.56
N GLU A 105 -3.15 0.70 -11.49
CA GLU A 105 -1.83 1.32 -11.55
C GLU A 105 -0.75 0.23 -11.61
N PHE A 106 0.16 0.35 -12.58
CA PHE A 106 1.30 -0.54 -12.77
C PHE A 106 2.58 0.18 -12.38
N VAL A 107 3.34 -0.43 -11.47
CA VAL A 107 4.60 0.09 -10.95
C VAL A 107 5.67 -0.99 -11.13
N GLY A 108 6.87 -0.62 -11.59
CA GLY A 108 8.01 -1.53 -11.54
C GLY A 108 8.42 -1.78 -10.09
N ALA A 109 8.74 -3.03 -9.75
CA ALA A 109 9.36 -3.35 -8.47
C ALA A 109 10.67 -2.58 -8.35
N ARG A 110 10.90 -1.94 -7.21
CA ARG A 110 12.04 -1.05 -7.07
C ARG A 110 12.66 -1.12 -5.69
N LYS A 111 13.99 -0.96 -5.68
CA LYS A 111 14.78 -0.68 -4.51
C LYS A 111 14.94 0.82 -4.35
N GLU A 112 14.74 1.31 -3.15
CA GLU A 112 14.91 2.72 -2.82
C GLU A 112 16.05 2.88 -1.82
N SER A 113 16.91 3.88 -2.04
CA SER A 113 17.90 4.33 -1.08
C SER A 113 17.75 5.82 -0.84
N TYR A 114 17.92 6.25 0.42
CA TYR A 114 17.66 7.62 0.84
C TYR A 114 18.93 8.27 1.36
N THR A 115 19.02 9.58 1.21
CA THR A 115 20.02 10.41 1.88
C THR A 115 19.37 11.17 3.01
N HIS A 116 20.10 11.39 4.11
CA HIS A 116 19.55 12.00 5.33
C HIS A 116 18.81 13.33 5.08
N ASP A 117 19.27 14.15 4.15
CA ASP A 117 18.74 15.50 3.91
C ASP A 117 17.67 15.55 2.81
N SER A 118 17.25 14.41 2.28
CA SER A 118 16.29 14.36 1.19
C SER A 118 15.37 13.14 1.33
N ARG A 119 14.06 13.39 1.21
CA ARG A 119 13.06 12.33 1.07
C ARG A 119 12.93 11.79 -0.36
N LYS A 120 13.68 12.32 -1.33
CA LYS A 120 13.68 11.80 -2.71
C LYS A 120 14.62 10.62 -2.78
N PRO A 121 14.10 9.38 -2.98
CA PRO A 121 14.97 8.22 -3.09
C PRO A 121 15.77 8.23 -4.39
N ILE A 122 16.93 7.59 -4.34
CA ILE A 122 17.54 7.01 -5.53
C ILE A 122 16.81 5.71 -5.78
N VAL A 123 16.30 5.53 -7.00
CA VAL A 123 15.46 4.40 -7.37
C VAL A 123 16.21 3.52 -8.37
N GLU A 124 16.27 2.23 -8.08
CA GLU A 124 16.82 1.20 -8.94
C GLU A 124 15.77 0.10 -9.16
N ASP A 125 15.90 -0.66 -10.25
CA ASP A 125 15.07 -1.85 -10.45
C ASP A 125 15.33 -2.84 -9.31
N GLY A 126 14.26 -3.42 -8.79
CA GLY A 126 14.30 -4.28 -7.62
C GLY A 126 13.46 -5.54 -7.79
N THR A 127 13.51 -6.37 -6.76
CA THR A 127 12.67 -7.57 -6.59
C THR A 127 11.36 -7.21 -5.89
N LEU A 128 10.42 -8.17 -5.80
CA LEU A 128 9.24 -8.00 -4.93
C LEU A 128 9.63 -7.73 -3.47
N GLU A 129 10.66 -8.43 -2.97
CA GLU A 129 11.17 -8.24 -1.61
C GLU A 129 11.66 -6.81 -1.39
N ASP A 130 12.42 -6.24 -2.33
CA ASP A 130 12.87 -4.84 -2.26
C ASP A 130 11.67 -3.89 -2.21
N ASP A 131 10.63 -4.15 -3.03
CA ASP A 131 9.41 -3.33 -3.02
C ASP A 131 8.64 -3.45 -1.70
N GLN A 132 8.56 -4.65 -1.11
CA GLN A 132 7.89 -4.87 0.17
C GLN A 132 8.68 -4.23 1.34
N ASN A 133 10.02 -4.33 1.32
CA ASN A 133 10.91 -3.76 2.35
C ASN A 133 10.77 -2.23 2.46
N ARG A 134 10.56 -1.52 1.35
CA ARG A 134 10.43 -0.06 1.34
C ARG A 134 9.04 0.46 1.73
N ARG A 135 8.04 -0.41 1.97
CA ARG A 135 6.68 0.01 2.32
C ARG A 135 6.60 0.54 3.74
N ASP A 136 5.55 1.31 3.99
CA ASP A 136 5.35 1.99 5.27
C ASP A 136 4.99 1.03 6.41
N PHE A 137 4.04 0.10 6.17
CA PHE A 137 3.52 -0.80 7.22
C PHE A 137 3.34 -2.22 6.69
N THR A 138 3.48 -3.20 7.58
CA THR A 138 3.32 -4.63 7.30
C THR A 138 1.99 -4.94 6.61
N ILE A 139 0.90 -4.34 7.10
CA ILE A 139 -0.45 -4.49 6.54
C ILE A 139 -0.59 -3.95 5.11
N ASN A 140 0.31 -3.08 4.67
CA ASN A 140 0.38 -2.52 3.31
C ASN A 140 1.47 -3.19 2.46
N ALA A 141 2.23 -4.13 3.04
CA ALA A 141 3.25 -4.91 2.35
C ALA A 141 2.75 -6.26 1.84
N LEU A 142 1.49 -6.59 2.07
CA LEU A 142 0.84 -7.78 1.54
C LEU A 142 0.82 -7.76 0.02
N ALA A 143 1.11 -8.90 -0.61
CA ALA A 143 1.06 -9.06 -2.06
C ALA A 143 0.36 -10.38 -2.43
N VAL A 144 -0.33 -10.39 -3.58
CA VAL A 144 -0.93 -11.60 -4.14
C VAL A 144 -0.42 -11.81 -5.56
N CYS A 145 0.15 -12.98 -5.83
CA CYS A 145 0.72 -13.32 -7.13
C CYS A 145 -0.38 -13.47 -8.19
N LEU A 146 -0.17 -12.88 -9.36
CA LEU A 146 -1.07 -13.00 -10.50
C LEU A 146 -0.55 -13.94 -11.59
N ASN A 147 0.71 -14.40 -11.55
CA ASN A 147 1.22 -15.35 -12.53
C ASN A 147 0.53 -16.71 -12.38
N ARG A 148 0.22 -17.34 -13.51
CA ARG A 148 -0.60 -18.55 -13.57
C ARG A 148 -0.17 -19.67 -12.63
N VAL A 149 1.16 -19.89 -12.51
CA VAL A 149 1.72 -20.99 -11.69
C VAL A 149 1.44 -20.79 -10.19
N ARG A 150 1.42 -19.53 -9.72
CA ARG A 150 1.24 -19.15 -8.32
C ARG A 150 0.01 -18.25 -8.11
N TYR A 151 -0.96 -18.32 -9.03
CA TYR A 151 -2.11 -17.42 -9.04
C TYR A 151 -2.90 -17.45 -7.74
N GLY A 152 -3.09 -16.29 -7.13
CA GLY A 152 -3.80 -16.13 -5.85
C GLY A 152 -2.96 -16.48 -4.62
N GLU A 153 -1.67 -16.82 -4.78
CA GLU A 153 -0.78 -17.07 -3.65
C GLU A 153 -0.46 -15.75 -2.92
N LEU A 154 -0.72 -15.75 -1.62
CA LEU A 154 -0.38 -14.63 -0.72
C LEU A 154 1.11 -14.64 -0.40
N VAL A 155 1.75 -13.48 -0.51
CA VAL A 155 3.14 -13.23 -0.10
C VAL A 155 3.13 -12.23 1.05
N ASP A 156 3.45 -12.71 2.24
CA ASP A 156 3.43 -11.93 3.50
C ASP A 156 4.70 -12.20 4.31
N PRO A 157 5.84 -11.61 3.91
CA PRO A 157 7.12 -11.86 4.58
C PRO A 157 7.23 -11.24 5.98
N PHE A 158 6.36 -10.28 6.32
CA PHE A 158 6.44 -9.51 7.58
C PHE A 158 5.33 -9.85 8.58
N GLY A 159 4.47 -10.84 8.27
CA GLY A 159 3.37 -11.20 9.16
C GLY A 159 2.24 -10.17 9.21
N GLY A 160 2.03 -9.42 8.12
CA GLY A 160 0.99 -8.40 8.03
C GLY A 160 -0.43 -8.94 8.27
N ILE A 161 -0.69 -10.22 7.95
CA ILE A 161 -1.95 -10.89 8.31
C ILE A 161 -2.11 -11.00 9.83
N GLY A 162 -1.02 -11.30 10.56
CA GLY A 162 -1.00 -11.30 12.03
C GLY A 162 -1.33 -9.91 12.57
N ASP A 163 -0.67 -8.88 12.05
CA ASP A 163 -0.92 -7.49 12.47
C ASP A 163 -2.35 -7.02 12.14
N LEU A 164 -2.95 -7.50 11.05
CA LEU A 164 -4.37 -7.25 10.76
C LEU A 164 -5.29 -7.89 11.82
N LYS A 165 -4.99 -9.12 12.25
CA LYS A 165 -5.75 -9.83 13.31
C LYS A 165 -5.64 -9.11 14.65
N GLU A 166 -4.43 -8.68 14.99
CA GLU A 166 -4.12 -7.96 16.23
C GLU A 166 -4.51 -6.49 16.16
N LYS A 167 -4.98 -6.01 14.99
CA LYS A 167 -5.31 -4.60 14.72
C LYS A 167 -4.14 -3.66 15.04
N THR A 168 -2.97 -4.01 14.56
CA THR A 168 -1.70 -3.32 14.86
C THR A 168 -1.13 -2.66 13.61
N ILE A 169 -0.60 -1.46 13.75
CA ILE A 169 0.20 -0.75 12.76
C ILE A 169 1.67 -0.90 13.15
N ARG A 170 2.42 -1.59 12.30
CA ARG A 170 3.84 -1.90 12.48
C ARG A 170 4.59 -1.67 11.18
N THR A 171 5.83 -1.19 11.25
CA THR A 171 6.71 -1.07 10.07
C THR A 171 7.29 -2.42 9.66
N PRO A 172 7.52 -2.68 8.36
CA PRO A 172 8.16 -3.93 7.90
C PRO A 172 9.57 -4.12 8.43
N LEU A 173 10.33 -3.03 8.48
CA LEU A 173 11.70 -2.98 8.97
C LEU A 173 11.78 -2.05 10.19
N ASP A 174 13.01 -1.75 10.62
CA ASP A 174 13.28 -0.80 11.69
C ASP A 174 12.49 0.50 11.49
N PRO A 175 11.64 0.91 12.46
CA PRO A 175 10.82 2.10 12.34
C PRO A 175 11.63 3.39 12.26
N ASP A 176 12.81 3.47 12.90
CA ASP A 176 13.66 4.66 12.83
C ASP A 176 14.19 4.86 11.40
N ILE A 177 14.58 3.79 10.72
CA ILE A 177 14.96 3.85 9.29
C ILE A 177 13.75 4.23 8.45
N THR A 178 12.62 3.56 8.65
CA THR A 178 11.38 3.77 7.89
C THR A 178 10.90 5.22 7.95
N PHE A 179 10.93 5.85 9.12
CA PHE A 179 10.50 7.24 9.30
C PHE A 179 11.58 8.25 8.95
N SER A 180 12.86 7.88 9.09
CA SER A 180 13.97 8.71 8.60
C SER A 180 13.97 8.81 7.08
N ASP A 181 13.70 7.75 6.37
CA ASP A 181 13.66 7.70 4.90
C ASP A 181 12.55 8.57 4.31
N ASP A 182 11.33 8.43 4.78
CA ASP A 182 10.21 9.33 4.41
C ASP A 182 9.41 9.72 5.66
N PRO A 183 9.68 10.89 6.25
CA PRO A 183 8.98 11.34 7.46
C PRO A 183 7.47 11.52 7.30
N LEU A 184 6.94 11.59 6.07
CA LEU A 184 5.49 11.59 5.85
C LEU A 184 4.84 10.29 6.35
N ARG A 185 5.60 9.20 6.44
CA ARG A 185 5.12 7.92 6.98
C ARG A 185 4.68 8.03 8.44
N MET A 186 5.22 8.98 9.20
CA MET A 186 4.76 9.28 10.57
C MET A 186 3.30 9.75 10.57
N MET A 187 2.95 10.72 9.72
CA MET A 187 1.55 11.17 9.56
C MET A 187 0.65 10.05 9.02
N ARG A 188 1.18 9.23 8.11
CA ARG A 188 0.47 8.05 7.59
C ARG A 188 0.22 7.01 8.68
N CYS A 189 1.15 6.80 9.62
CA CYS A 189 1.00 5.92 10.77
C CYS A 189 -0.22 6.33 11.61
N VAL A 190 -0.26 7.58 12.03
CA VAL A 190 -1.39 8.13 12.78
C VAL A 190 -2.70 8.04 11.98
N ARG A 191 -2.64 8.35 10.68
CA ARG A 191 -3.81 8.25 9.80
C ARG A 191 -4.36 6.82 9.73
N PHE A 192 -3.52 5.82 9.46
CA PHE A 192 -3.97 4.44 9.36
C PHE A 192 -4.50 3.92 10.70
N ALA A 193 -3.82 4.22 11.81
CA ALA A 193 -4.30 3.88 13.15
C ALA A 193 -5.69 4.47 13.41
N THR A 194 -5.95 5.70 12.95
CA THR A 194 -7.23 6.39 13.12
C THR A 194 -8.31 5.84 12.18
N GLN A 195 -7.99 5.69 10.89
CA GLN A 195 -8.96 5.23 9.88
C GLN A 195 -9.38 3.77 10.05
N LEU A 196 -8.45 2.91 10.47
CA LEU A 196 -8.70 1.48 10.69
C LEU A 196 -9.15 1.17 12.11
N GLY A 197 -8.98 2.12 13.04
CA GLY A 197 -9.24 1.89 14.47
C GLY A 197 -8.18 0.98 15.13
N PHE A 198 -6.97 0.89 14.54
CA PHE A 198 -5.88 0.04 14.98
C PHE A 198 -5.01 0.72 16.03
N TYR A 199 -4.27 -0.08 16.78
CA TYR A 199 -3.22 0.39 17.68
C TYR A 199 -1.91 0.56 16.89
N ILE A 200 -1.01 1.38 17.39
CA ILE A 200 0.35 1.47 16.88
C ILE A 200 1.22 0.61 17.80
N ASP A 201 2.05 -0.24 17.20
CA ASP A 201 3.05 -1.03 17.91
C ASP A 201 3.98 -0.13 18.74
N ASP A 202 4.36 -0.56 19.94
CA ASP A 202 5.08 0.27 20.90
C ASP A 202 6.40 0.83 20.34
N GLU A 203 7.21 -0.02 19.70
CA GLU A 203 8.47 0.42 19.10
C GLU A 203 8.25 1.39 17.92
N THR A 204 7.22 1.12 17.11
CA THR A 204 6.79 2.02 16.04
C THR A 204 6.33 3.36 16.60
N PHE A 205 5.61 3.36 17.73
CA PHE A 205 5.14 4.58 18.39
C PHE A 205 6.31 5.40 18.97
N ASP A 206 7.22 4.76 19.70
CA ASP A 206 8.41 5.41 20.26
C ASP A 206 9.27 6.05 19.16
N SER A 207 9.33 5.41 18.00
CA SER A 207 10.05 5.95 16.83
C SER A 207 9.38 7.19 16.23
N LEU A 208 8.05 7.36 16.34
CA LEU A 208 7.39 8.61 15.94
C LEU A 208 7.94 9.79 16.74
N GLU A 209 8.11 9.62 18.06
CA GLU A 209 8.66 10.65 18.94
C GLU A 209 10.11 10.96 18.60
N ARG A 210 10.95 9.93 18.46
CA ARG A 210 12.38 10.11 18.14
C ARG A 210 12.61 10.83 16.81
N ASN A 211 11.74 10.61 15.81
CA ASN A 211 11.89 11.16 14.46
C ASN A 211 11.03 12.40 14.19
N ARG A 212 10.25 12.89 15.16
CA ARG A 212 9.24 13.96 14.97
C ARG A 212 9.75 15.22 14.29
N GLU A 213 10.98 15.65 14.60
CA GLU A 213 11.55 16.88 14.03
C GLU A 213 11.77 16.78 12.52
N ARG A 214 11.94 15.56 12.00
CA ARG A 214 12.13 15.33 10.57
C ARG A 214 10.90 15.66 9.74
N ILE A 215 9.72 15.82 10.35
CA ILE A 215 8.52 16.27 9.64
C ILE A 215 8.73 17.63 8.96
N SER A 216 9.67 18.44 9.45
CA SER A 216 10.00 19.75 8.91
C SER A 216 10.48 19.75 7.46
N ILE A 217 11.01 18.62 6.95
CA ILE A 217 11.42 18.49 5.54
C ILE A 217 10.26 18.20 4.59
N ILE A 218 9.06 17.92 5.12
CA ILE A 218 7.86 17.61 4.35
C ILE A 218 7.13 18.91 3.99
N SER A 219 6.64 19.00 2.76
CA SER A 219 5.84 20.16 2.36
C SER A 219 4.52 20.22 3.14
N LYS A 220 4.08 21.45 3.45
CA LYS A 220 2.87 21.69 4.22
C LYS A 220 1.62 21.12 3.55
N GLU A 221 1.58 21.10 2.22
CA GLU A 221 0.47 20.54 1.43
C GLU A 221 0.32 19.04 1.71
N ARG A 222 1.42 18.28 1.75
CA ARG A 222 1.39 16.83 2.02
C ARG A 222 0.99 16.52 3.46
N ILE A 223 1.46 17.33 4.41
CA ILE A 223 1.06 17.23 5.82
C ILE A 223 -0.45 17.51 5.92
N ALA A 224 -0.93 18.57 5.26
CA ALA A 224 -2.35 18.94 5.25
C ALA A 224 -3.24 17.84 4.64
N ASP A 225 -2.77 17.19 3.56
CA ASP A 225 -3.50 16.08 2.94
C ASP A 225 -3.67 14.89 3.91
N GLU A 226 -2.63 14.50 4.63
CA GLU A 226 -2.73 13.43 5.62
C GLU A 226 -3.58 13.86 6.83
N LEU A 227 -3.43 15.10 7.29
CA LEU A 227 -4.25 15.67 8.38
C LEU A 227 -5.73 15.71 8.01
N ASN A 228 -6.07 16.13 6.80
CA ASN A 228 -7.45 16.10 6.31
C ASN A 228 -8.04 14.69 6.33
N LYS A 229 -7.27 13.68 5.96
CA LYS A 229 -7.71 12.27 6.02
C LYS A 229 -7.91 11.80 7.47
N ILE A 230 -7.14 12.31 8.43
CA ILE A 230 -7.33 12.05 9.87
C ILE A 230 -8.64 12.71 10.33
N ILE A 231 -8.86 13.98 10.00
CA ILE A 231 -10.06 14.74 10.35
C ILE A 231 -11.34 14.07 9.83
N LEU A 232 -11.28 13.58 8.59
CA LEU A 232 -12.41 12.91 7.92
C LEU A 232 -12.57 11.42 8.31
N SER A 233 -11.74 10.91 9.22
CA SER A 233 -11.86 9.54 9.72
C SER A 233 -13.05 9.36 10.67
N PRO A 234 -13.50 8.11 10.93
CA PRO A 234 -14.62 7.85 11.83
C PRO A 234 -14.40 8.34 13.27
N ILE A 235 -13.15 8.34 13.76
CA ILE A 235 -12.81 8.76 15.14
C ILE A 235 -11.58 9.68 15.08
N PRO A 236 -11.73 10.95 14.64
CA PRO A 236 -10.59 11.87 14.51
C PRO A 236 -9.86 12.14 15.82
N SER A 237 -10.58 12.14 16.95
CA SER A 237 -10.00 12.35 18.28
C SER A 237 -8.86 11.40 18.62
N LYS A 238 -8.94 10.15 18.17
CA LYS A 238 -7.86 9.16 18.34
C LYS A 238 -6.56 9.64 17.68
N GLY A 239 -6.65 10.17 16.45
CA GLY A 239 -5.52 10.72 15.73
C GLY A 239 -4.93 11.96 16.39
N PHE A 240 -5.78 12.88 16.87
CA PHE A 240 -5.31 14.08 17.57
C PHE A 240 -4.64 13.76 18.91
N ILE A 241 -5.16 12.80 19.66
CA ILE A 241 -4.53 12.32 20.90
C ILE A 241 -3.14 11.77 20.58
N CYS A 242 -3.01 10.93 19.55
CA CYS A 242 -1.73 10.38 19.13
C CYS A 242 -0.75 11.49 18.74
N LEU A 243 -1.18 12.50 17.95
CA LEU A 243 -0.33 13.63 17.56
C LEU A 243 0.10 14.48 18.76
N LEU A 244 -0.74 14.67 19.77
CA LEU A 244 -0.37 15.38 20.99
C LEU A 244 0.72 14.64 21.76
N TYR A 245 0.57 13.34 21.97
CA TYR A 245 1.57 12.54 22.69
C TYR A 245 2.91 12.43 21.96
N THR A 246 2.94 12.61 20.65
CA THR A 246 4.19 12.63 19.86
C THR A 246 4.77 14.04 19.69
N SER A 247 4.03 15.11 20.04
CA SER A 247 4.48 16.50 19.88
C SER A 247 4.91 17.19 21.17
N ASP A 248 4.38 16.75 22.32
CA ASP A 248 4.60 17.38 23.63
C ASP A 248 5.28 16.40 24.60
N ALA A 249 6.54 16.21 24.44
CA ALA A 249 7.36 15.77 25.56
C ALA A 249 8.40 16.83 25.88
#